data_fae41d17c66ce9d20bba48ecea362f7f
#
_entry.id   fae41d17c66ce9d20bba48ecea362f7f
#
_cell.length_a   1.000
_cell.length_b   1.000
_cell.length_c   1.000
_cell.angle_alpha   90.00
_cell.angle_beta   90.00
_cell.angle_gamma   90.00
#
_symmetry.space_group_name_H-M   'P 1'
#
loop_
_entity.id
_entity.type
_entity.pdbx_description
1 polymer ?
#
loop_
_entity_poly.entity_id
_entity_poly.type
_entity_poly.pdbx_seq_one_letter_code
_entity_poly.pdbx_strand_id
1 'polypeptide(L)'
;MFGLVPKGIWHRFCTANDQNLIPQRANAWLIECDDGKKGLLETGCGDPDWFSDRERTHHQLEETWLLPQSLEKLGVSFEAIDFIILSHAHWDHAGGLMDNDGNPTFPNAEIFLREDEVNCVQSDDPLLFKSYPPKIQETFEKLADRIFPVPDEEPEFLPGIYLLPAQGHTEGQAGIFFTETEISGLEGVKTSALFTGDNCPTQHHLRMVLQTAYDTYPLKTRAWKREWFPRIAKDGVLLLFTHDPEAYGAWIDADEKKEYVIKEIYTGNE
;
A
#
# COMPACT_ATOMS: atom_id res chain seq x y z
N MET A 1 6.48 13.81 3.10
CA MET A 1 5.51 12.94 3.75
C MET A 1 4.29 13.69 4.29
N PHE A 2 4.39 14.81 4.98
CA PHE A 2 3.29 15.43 5.72
C PHE A 2 2.63 16.64 5.02
N GLY A 3 2.59 16.64 3.69
CA GLY A 3 1.84 17.56 2.85
C GLY A 3 2.07 19.04 3.16
N LEU A 4 0.99 19.74 3.45
CA LEU A 4 1.00 21.18 3.74
C LEU A 4 1.46 21.52 5.17
N VAL A 5 1.73 20.52 6.02
CA VAL A 5 2.14 20.73 7.41
C VAL A 5 3.64 21.01 7.47
N PRO A 6 4.07 22.20 7.98
CA PRO A 6 5.48 22.56 8.03
C PRO A 6 6.32 21.66 8.94
N LYS A 7 7.62 21.48 8.61
CA LYS A 7 8.56 20.69 9.42
C LYS A 7 8.56 21.10 10.89
N GLY A 8 8.46 22.39 11.20
CA GLY A 8 8.39 22.90 12.59
C GLY A 8 7.21 22.37 13.41
N ILE A 9 6.22 21.75 12.77
CA ILE A 9 5.09 21.10 13.42
C ILE A 9 5.28 19.58 13.44
N TRP A 10 5.52 18.95 12.29
CA TRP A 10 5.55 17.49 12.20
C TRP A 10 6.81 16.86 12.82
N HIS A 11 7.93 17.57 12.94
CA HIS A 11 9.14 17.07 13.59
C HIS A 11 8.95 16.75 15.09
N ARG A 12 7.83 17.15 15.68
CA ARG A 12 7.48 16.86 17.08
C ARG A 12 7.06 15.40 17.29
N PHE A 13 6.71 14.70 16.23
CA PHE A 13 6.26 13.32 16.29
C PHE A 13 6.94 12.40 15.26
N CYS A 14 7.74 12.95 14.36
CA CYS A 14 8.51 12.18 13.39
C CYS A 14 9.89 12.81 13.20
N THR A 15 10.94 12.02 13.40
CA THR A 15 12.32 12.48 13.27
C THR A 15 12.80 12.29 11.83
N ALA A 16 13.33 13.36 11.25
CA ALA A 16 13.99 13.30 9.95
C ALA A 16 15.52 13.36 10.12
N ASN A 17 16.24 12.75 9.19
CA ASN A 17 17.69 12.90 9.11
C ASN A 17 18.11 14.26 8.54
N ASP A 18 19.42 14.48 8.37
CA ASP A 18 20.00 15.75 7.87
C ASP A 18 19.55 16.08 6.43
N GLN A 19 19.15 15.09 5.66
CA GLN A 19 18.61 15.25 4.30
C GLN A 19 17.09 15.45 4.28
N ASN A 20 16.46 15.58 5.46
CA ASN A 20 15.02 15.71 5.62
C ASN A 20 14.21 14.48 5.21
N LEU A 21 14.83 13.30 5.22
CA LEU A 21 14.16 12.02 5.00
C LEU A 21 13.72 11.42 6.34
N ILE A 22 12.61 10.69 6.32
CA ILE A 22 12.08 9.93 7.45
C ILE A 22 12.08 8.45 7.11
N PRO A 23 12.23 7.55 8.08
CA PRO A 23 12.15 6.11 7.83
C PRO A 23 10.75 5.75 7.36
N GLN A 24 10.70 4.87 6.37
CA GLN A 24 9.48 4.27 5.81
C GLN A 24 9.72 2.80 5.50
N ARG A 25 8.67 2.02 5.47
CA ARG A 25 8.66 0.66 4.91
C ARG A 25 7.79 0.63 3.66
N ALA A 26 7.94 -0.39 2.84
CA ALA A 26 6.99 -0.79 1.82
C ALA A 26 6.41 -2.14 2.26
N ASN A 27 5.36 -2.10 3.08
CA ASN A 27 4.75 -3.29 3.64
C ASN A 27 3.97 -4.05 2.57
N ALA A 28 4.22 -5.36 2.48
CA ALA A 28 3.46 -6.30 1.68
C ALA A 28 2.80 -7.34 2.59
N TRP A 29 1.68 -7.91 2.16
CA TRP A 29 0.89 -8.84 2.96
C TRP A 29 0.64 -10.13 2.17
N LEU A 30 0.94 -11.27 2.78
CA LEU A 30 0.54 -12.56 2.24
C LEU A 30 -0.94 -12.80 2.58
N ILE A 31 -1.71 -13.21 1.58
CA ILE A 31 -3.12 -13.57 1.68
C ILE A 31 -3.23 -15.08 1.42
N GLU A 32 -3.87 -15.80 2.32
CA GLU A 32 -4.21 -17.21 2.15
C GLU A 32 -5.73 -17.34 2.09
N CYS A 33 -6.24 -17.83 0.96
CA CYS A 33 -7.66 -18.03 0.75
C CYS A 33 -8.12 -19.43 1.22
N ASP A 34 -9.39 -19.56 1.59
CA ASP A 34 -9.98 -20.84 2.04
C ASP A 34 -9.91 -21.93 0.96
N ASP A 35 -9.84 -21.58 -0.32
CA ASP A 35 -9.67 -22.50 -1.46
C ASP A 35 -8.21 -22.94 -1.70
N GLY A 36 -7.28 -22.44 -0.88
CA GLY A 36 -5.85 -22.74 -0.93
C GLY A 36 -5.03 -21.82 -1.83
N LYS A 37 -5.65 -20.86 -2.52
CA LYS A 37 -4.93 -19.84 -3.29
C LYS A 37 -4.17 -18.91 -2.38
N LYS A 38 -3.01 -18.44 -2.86
CA LYS A 38 -2.17 -17.47 -2.19
C LYS A 38 -2.06 -16.19 -3.01
N GLY A 39 -2.23 -15.07 -2.32
CA GLY A 39 -2.08 -13.76 -2.93
C GLY A 39 -1.09 -12.89 -2.20
N LEU A 40 -0.67 -11.82 -2.85
CA LEU A 40 0.05 -10.72 -2.23
C LEU A 40 -0.78 -9.44 -2.33
N LEU A 41 -0.79 -8.69 -1.27
CA LEU A 41 -1.18 -7.28 -1.28
C LEU A 41 0.10 -6.47 -1.29
N GLU A 42 0.34 -5.74 -2.37
CA GLU A 42 1.55 -5.00 -2.73
C GLU A 42 2.79 -5.89 -2.97
N THR A 43 3.77 -5.33 -3.70
CA THR A 43 5.05 -5.99 -3.96
C THR A 43 6.26 -5.19 -3.50
N GLY A 44 6.03 -3.98 -2.99
CA GLY A 44 7.10 -3.09 -2.54
C GLY A 44 7.92 -2.48 -3.68
N CYS A 45 9.08 -1.96 -3.33
CA CYS A 45 9.97 -1.26 -4.27
C CYS A 45 10.64 -2.20 -5.30
N GLY A 46 10.63 -3.50 -5.07
CA GLY A 46 11.40 -4.44 -5.88
C GLY A 46 12.89 -4.45 -5.50
N ASP A 47 13.69 -5.08 -6.35
CA ASP A 47 15.12 -5.20 -6.16
C ASP A 47 15.80 -3.82 -6.23
N PRO A 48 16.70 -3.46 -5.29
CA PRO A 48 17.43 -2.19 -5.30
C PRO A 48 18.23 -1.92 -6.59
N ASP A 49 18.70 -2.96 -7.27
CA ASP A 49 19.41 -2.83 -8.54
C ASP A 49 18.48 -2.35 -9.68
N TRP A 50 17.19 -2.34 -9.46
CA TRP A 50 16.20 -1.73 -10.34
C TRP A 50 16.38 -0.20 -10.46
N PHE A 51 16.96 0.42 -9.42
CA PHE A 51 17.17 1.87 -9.32
C PHE A 51 18.60 2.25 -9.69
N SER A 52 18.78 3.43 -10.29
CA SER A 52 20.10 4.02 -10.46
C SER A 52 20.74 4.38 -9.12
N ASP A 53 22.08 4.48 -9.06
CA ASP A 53 22.80 4.92 -7.86
C ASP A 53 22.32 6.28 -7.32
N ARG A 54 21.89 7.17 -8.22
CA ARG A 54 21.32 8.46 -7.86
C ARG A 54 19.99 8.33 -7.14
N GLU A 55 19.10 7.47 -7.62
CA GLU A 55 17.79 7.21 -7.02
C GLU A 55 17.95 6.51 -5.68
N ARG A 56 18.79 5.47 -5.60
CA ARG A 56 19.11 4.80 -4.33
C ARG A 56 19.62 5.77 -3.28
N THR A 57 20.55 6.66 -3.65
CA THR A 57 21.09 7.68 -2.75
C THR A 57 20.03 8.71 -2.36
N HIS A 58 19.18 9.13 -3.31
CA HIS A 58 18.16 10.16 -3.08
C HIS A 58 17.07 9.66 -2.12
N HIS A 59 16.63 8.43 -2.29
CA HIS A 59 15.59 7.81 -1.47
C HIS A 59 16.16 7.09 -0.25
N GLN A 60 17.50 6.92 -0.15
CA GLN A 60 18.19 6.10 0.85
C GLN A 60 17.56 4.69 0.94
N LEU A 61 17.37 4.07 -0.24
CA LEU A 61 16.82 2.72 -0.31
C LEU A 61 17.78 1.74 0.39
N GLU A 62 17.20 0.77 1.11
CA GLU A 62 17.94 -0.35 1.67
C GLU A 62 18.62 -1.15 0.54
N GLU A 63 19.71 -1.82 0.87
CA GLU A 63 20.48 -2.65 -0.11
C GLU A 63 19.76 -3.95 -0.46
N THR A 64 18.66 -4.27 0.20
CA THR A 64 17.98 -5.56 0.05
C THR A 64 16.46 -5.39 -0.05
N TRP A 65 15.87 -6.01 -1.04
CA TRP A 65 14.43 -6.22 -1.12
C TRP A 65 14.02 -7.37 -0.19
N LEU A 66 13.27 -7.06 0.86
CA LEU A 66 13.00 -8.03 1.94
C LEU A 66 11.86 -9.02 1.63
N LEU A 67 10.98 -8.72 0.66
CA LEU A 67 9.84 -9.59 0.35
C LEU A 67 10.23 -11.02 -0.03
N PRO A 68 11.25 -11.26 -0.89
CA PRO A 68 11.71 -12.62 -1.20
C PRO A 68 12.12 -13.42 0.04
N GLN A 69 12.90 -12.80 0.94
CA GLN A 69 13.34 -13.44 2.17
C GLN A 69 12.19 -13.72 3.14
N SER A 70 11.18 -12.84 3.16
CA SER A 70 9.99 -13.02 3.98
C SER A 70 9.15 -14.19 3.49
N LEU A 71 8.95 -14.32 2.18
CA LEU A 71 8.26 -15.45 1.57
C LEU A 71 9.01 -16.77 1.78
N GLU A 72 10.34 -16.76 1.63
CA GLU A 72 11.19 -17.93 1.92
C GLU A 72 11.04 -18.42 3.36
N LYS A 73 11.03 -17.52 4.34
CA LYS A 73 10.79 -17.87 5.76
C LYS A 73 9.43 -18.52 6.00
N LEU A 74 8.44 -18.14 5.22
CA LEU A 74 7.10 -18.72 5.26
C LEU A 74 6.97 -20.00 4.41
N GLY A 75 8.04 -20.42 3.69
CA GLY A 75 8.01 -21.56 2.79
C GLY A 75 7.16 -21.34 1.54
N VAL A 76 6.98 -20.09 1.11
CA VAL A 76 6.18 -19.70 -0.07
C VAL A 76 7.14 -19.31 -1.20
N SER A 77 7.08 -20.03 -2.33
CA SER A 77 7.82 -19.65 -3.54
C SER A 77 7.07 -18.61 -4.36
N PHE A 78 7.76 -17.94 -5.28
CA PHE A 78 7.14 -16.97 -6.20
C PHE A 78 6.07 -17.61 -7.10
N GLU A 79 6.30 -18.86 -7.51
CA GLU A 79 5.37 -19.63 -8.34
C GLU A 79 4.09 -20.04 -7.59
N ALA A 80 4.12 -20.00 -6.25
CA ALA A 80 2.96 -20.32 -5.42
C ALA A 80 2.02 -19.12 -5.22
N ILE A 81 2.36 -17.95 -5.74
CA ILE A 81 1.50 -16.77 -5.70
C ILE A 81 0.57 -16.80 -6.91
N ASP A 82 -0.73 -16.93 -6.63
CA ASP A 82 -1.80 -17.03 -7.63
C ASP A 82 -2.32 -15.66 -8.08
N PHE A 83 -2.27 -14.66 -7.17
CA PHE A 83 -2.72 -13.30 -7.48
C PHE A 83 -1.97 -12.22 -6.68
N ILE A 84 -1.97 -11.01 -7.22
CA ILE A 84 -1.45 -9.81 -6.59
C ILE A 84 -2.52 -8.73 -6.62
N ILE A 85 -2.71 -8.05 -5.51
CA ILE A 85 -3.59 -6.89 -5.40
C ILE A 85 -2.71 -5.66 -5.21
N LEU A 86 -2.90 -4.64 -6.04
CA LEU A 86 -2.24 -3.34 -5.87
C LEU A 86 -3.27 -2.29 -5.45
N SER A 87 -2.96 -1.54 -4.41
CA SER A 87 -3.75 -0.35 -4.07
C SER A 87 -3.62 0.72 -5.13
N HIS A 88 -2.41 0.88 -5.65
CA HIS A 88 -2.06 1.73 -6.78
C HIS A 88 -0.70 1.28 -7.35
N ALA A 89 -0.28 1.86 -8.46
CA ALA A 89 0.87 1.36 -9.21
C ALA A 89 2.12 2.26 -9.13
N HIS A 90 2.29 3.03 -8.05
CA HIS A 90 3.56 3.71 -7.83
C HIS A 90 4.69 2.69 -7.67
N TRP A 91 5.91 3.13 -7.94
CA TRP A 91 7.09 2.26 -7.98
C TRP A 91 7.39 1.53 -6.66
N ASP A 92 7.01 2.11 -5.52
CA ASP A 92 7.19 1.53 -4.19
C ASP A 92 6.08 0.55 -3.77
N HIS A 93 5.09 0.32 -4.65
CA HIS A 93 4.01 -0.66 -4.51
C HIS A 93 4.11 -1.75 -5.58
N ALA A 94 4.39 -1.38 -6.82
CA ALA A 94 4.41 -2.25 -7.98
C ALA A 94 5.83 -2.65 -8.45
N GLY A 95 6.89 -2.13 -7.80
CA GLY A 95 8.27 -2.32 -8.25
C GLY A 95 8.74 -3.78 -8.23
N GLY A 96 8.16 -4.61 -7.36
CA GLY A 96 8.50 -6.02 -7.28
C GLY A 96 7.79 -6.93 -8.29
N LEU A 97 6.95 -6.41 -9.19
CA LEU A 97 6.27 -7.21 -10.21
C LEU A 97 7.22 -7.85 -11.24
N MET A 98 8.35 -7.21 -11.51
CA MET A 98 9.37 -7.69 -12.45
C MET A 98 10.73 -7.79 -11.76
N ASP A 99 11.51 -8.79 -12.14
CA ASP A 99 12.92 -8.92 -11.75
C ASP A 99 13.84 -7.99 -12.59
N ASN A 100 15.13 -7.98 -12.24
CA ASN A 100 16.12 -7.16 -12.95
C ASN A 100 16.44 -7.63 -14.37
N ASP A 101 16.11 -8.89 -14.68
CA ASP A 101 16.27 -9.47 -16.02
C ASP A 101 15.05 -9.19 -16.91
N GLY A 102 14.02 -8.57 -16.35
CA GLY A 102 12.78 -8.22 -17.04
C GLY A 102 11.80 -9.38 -17.19
N ASN A 103 11.88 -10.37 -16.29
CA ASN A 103 10.90 -11.45 -16.18
C ASN A 103 9.89 -11.15 -15.07
N PRO A 104 8.66 -11.69 -15.17
CA PRO A 104 7.70 -11.61 -14.07
C PRO A 104 8.27 -12.28 -12.80
N THR A 105 8.35 -11.56 -11.70
CA THR A 105 8.79 -12.12 -10.41
C THR A 105 7.85 -13.20 -9.91
N PHE A 106 6.56 -13.03 -10.14
CA PHE A 106 5.50 -13.96 -9.76
C PHE A 106 4.87 -14.57 -11.02
N PRO A 107 5.45 -15.67 -11.56
CA PRO A 107 5.17 -16.12 -12.92
C PRO A 107 3.73 -16.62 -13.14
N ASN A 108 3.01 -16.97 -12.07
CA ASN A 108 1.64 -17.49 -12.15
C ASN A 108 0.58 -16.48 -11.70
N ALA A 109 0.99 -15.33 -11.16
CA ALA A 109 0.07 -14.39 -10.54
C ALA A 109 -0.77 -13.60 -11.57
N GLU A 110 -2.06 -13.49 -11.29
CA GLU A 110 -2.96 -12.48 -11.86
C GLU A 110 -2.83 -11.19 -11.05
N ILE A 111 -2.91 -10.02 -11.70
CA ILE A 111 -2.69 -8.71 -11.04
C ILE A 111 -3.99 -7.93 -11.07
N PHE A 112 -4.49 -7.58 -9.89
CA PHE A 112 -5.74 -6.87 -9.69
C PHE A 112 -5.48 -5.46 -9.17
N LEU A 113 -6.04 -4.47 -9.84
CA LEU A 113 -6.07 -3.07 -9.41
C LEU A 113 -7.26 -2.38 -10.08
N ARG A 114 -7.60 -1.16 -9.63
CA ARG A 114 -8.70 -0.43 -10.25
C ARG A 114 -8.37 -0.01 -11.68
N GLU A 115 -9.40 0.03 -12.53
CA GLU A 115 -9.28 0.43 -13.94
C GLU A 115 -8.68 1.84 -14.08
N ASP A 116 -9.12 2.79 -13.25
CA ASP A 116 -8.58 4.16 -13.26
C ASP A 116 -7.08 4.21 -12.97
N GLU A 117 -6.54 3.26 -12.19
CA GLU A 117 -5.11 3.20 -11.90
C GLU A 117 -4.31 2.72 -13.12
N VAL A 118 -4.83 1.77 -13.87
CA VAL A 118 -4.20 1.37 -15.16
C VAL A 118 -4.09 2.56 -16.09
N ASN A 119 -5.13 3.41 -16.15
CA ASN A 119 -5.12 4.65 -16.94
C ASN A 119 -4.07 5.65 -16.42
N CYS A 120 -3.85 5.73 -15.09
CA CYS A 120 -2.80 6.57 -14.51
C CYS A 120 -1.39 6.14 -14.95
N VAL A 121 -1.12 4.83 -14.96
CA VAL A 121 0.20 4.30 -15.40
C VAL A 121 0.50 4.66 -16.85
N GLN A 122 -0.52 4.67 -17.71
CA GLN A 122 -0.39 4.98 -19.14
C GLN A 122 -0.43 6.48 -19.46
N SER A 123 -0.60 7.33 -18.45
CA SER A 123 -0.72 8.77 -18.62
C SER A 123 0.62 9.40 -19.04
N ASP A 124 0.55 10.39 -19.93
CA ASP A 124 1.68 11.24 -20.34
C ASP A 124 1.77 12.53 -19.50
N ASP A 125 0.96 12.67 -18.45
CA ASP A 125 0.97 13.83 -17.56
C ASP A 125 2.32 13.94 -16.83
N PRO A 126 3.09 15.04 -17.03
CA PRO A 126 4.40 15.19 -16.41
C PRO A 126 4.38 15.24 -14.88
N LEU A 127 3.23 15.49 -14.24
CA LEU A 127 3.08 15.41 -12.77
C LEU A 127 3.14 13.97 -12.28
N LEU A 128 2.69 13.02 -13.10
CA LEU A 128 2.63 11.60 -12.75
C LEU A 128 3.93 10.85 -13.07
N PHE A 129 4.74 11.37 -13.97
CA PHE A 129 5.94 10.69 -14.51
C PHE A 129 6.93 10.17 -13.45
N LYS A 130 7.09 10.87 -12.32
CA LYS A 130 8.03 10.44 -11.28
C LYS A 130 7.51 9.28 -10.45
N SER A 131 6.20 9.17 -10.32
CA SER A 131 5.52 8.12 -9.57
C SER A 131 5.32 6.87 -10.41
N TYR A 132 5.17 7.05 -11.73
CA TYR A 132 5.09 5.98 -12.73
C TYR A 132 6.29 6.08 -13.69
N PRO A 133 7.52 5.78 -13.23
CA PRO A 133 8.70 5.87 -14.09
C PRO A 133 8.60 4.89 -15.27
N PRO A 134 9.38 5.09 -16.36
CA PRO A 134 9.32 4.26 -17.57
C PRO A 134 9.36 2.75 -17.30
N LYS A 135 10.11 2.30 -16.29
CA LYS A 135 10.16 0.89 -15.91
C LYS A 135 8.80 0.36 -15.41
N ILE A 136 8.02 1.15 -14.68
CA ILE A 136 6.65 0.75 -14.28
C ILE A 136 5.75 0.67 -15.50
N GLN A 137 5.83 1.64 -16.43
CA GLN A 137 5.07 1.61 -17.68
C GLN A 137 5.42 0.36 -18.51
N GLU A 138 6.71 0.07 -18.69
CA GLU A 138 7.20 -1.14 -19.36
C GLU A 138 6.72 -2.43 -18.66
N THR A 139 6.70 -2.45 -17.32
CA THR A 139 6.19 -3.57 -16.53
C THR A 139 4.72 -3.84 -16.85
N PHE A 140 3.90 -2.79 -16.86
CA PHE A 140 2.49 -2.91 -17.18
C PHE A 140 2.23 -3.31 -18.64
N GLU A 141 3.05 -2.84 -19.58
CA GLU A 141 3.00 -3.28 -20.98
C GLU A 141 3.32 -4.78 -21.11
N LYS A 142 4.39 -5.25 -20.46
CA LYS A 142 4.82 -6.66 -20.51
C LYS A 142 3.85 -7.62 -19.81
N LEU A 143 3.17 -7.17 -18.78
CA LEU A 143 2.23 -7.95 -17.99
C LEU A 143 0.76 -7.72 -18.38
N ALA A 144 0.50 -7.04 -19.50
CA ALA A 144 -0.84 -6.61 -19.88
C ALA A 144 -1.87 -7.76 -19.95
N ASP A 145 -1.44 -8.97 -20.32
CA ASP A 145 -2.27 -10.19 -20.37
C ASP A 145 -2.60 -10.77 -18.98
N ARG A 146 -1.96 -10.28 -17.92
CA ARG A 146 -2.13 -10.69 -16.52
C ARG A 146 -2.74 -9.60 -15.66
N ILE A 147 -2.94 -8.40 -16.19
CA ILE A 147 -3.57 -7.29 -15.49
C ILE A 147 -5.07 -7.37 -15.68
N PHE A 148 -5.79 -7.47 -14.58
CA PHE A 148 -7.25 -7.55 -14.52
C PHE A 148 -7.80 -6.30 -13.83
N PRO A 149 -8.19 -5.27 -14.59
CA PRO A 149 -8.79 -4.07 -14.02
C PRO A 149 -10.11 -4.39 -13.32
N VAL A 150 -10.27 -3.92 -12.10
CA VAL A 150 -11.50 -4.10 -11.31
C VAL A 150 -12.34 -2.83 -11.43
N PRO A 151 -13.58 -2.93 -11.99
CA PRO A 151 -14.46 -1.78 -12.11
C PRO A 151 -15.10 -1.40 -10.76
N ASP A 152 -15.51 -0.14 -10.62
CA ASP A 152 -16.12 0.38 -9.38
C ASP A 152 -17.46 -0.26 -9.04
N GLU A 153 -18.20 -0.72 -10.05
CA GLU A 153 -19.50 -1.35 -9.92
C GLU A 153 -19.44 -2.77 -9.33
N GLU A 154 -18.26 -3.42 -9.42
CA GLU A 154 -18.02 -4.77 -8.91
C GLU A 154 -16.84 -4.77 -7.93
N PRO A 155 -16.98 -4.09 -6.76
CA PRO A 155 -15.86 -3.93 -5.83
C PRO A 155 -15.42 -5.25 -5.17
N GLU A 156 -16.31 -6.24 -5.01
CA GLU A 156 -15.95 -7.58 -4.54
C GLU A 156 -15.47 -8.41 -5.73
N PHE A 157 -14.16 -8.59 -5.84
CA PHE A 157 -13.57 -9.34 -6.96
C PHE A 157 -13.07 -10.73 -6.57
N LEU A 158 -12.87 -10.98 -5.27
CA LEU A 158 -12.64 -12.29 -4.67
C LEU A 158 -13.51 -12.41 -3.41
N PRO A 159 -13.93 -13.61 -3.00
CA PRO A 159 -14.78 -13.79 -1.82
C PRO A 159 -14.21 -13.10 -0.58
N GLY A 160 -14.95 -12.12 -0.04
CA GLY A 160 -14.56 -11.36 1.13
C GLY A 160 -13.49 -10.29 0.90
N ILE A 161 -13.03 -10.06 -0.34
CA ILE A 161 -12.02 -9.05 -0.68
C ILE A 161 -12.61 -8.03 -1.65
N TYR A 162 -12.56 -6.76 -1.24
CA TYR A 162 -13.16 -5.63 -1.96
C TYR A 162 -12.09 -4.60 -2.34
N LEU A 163 -12.08 -4.14 -3.59
CA LEU A 163 -11.34 -2.97 -4.03
C LEU A 163 -12.27 -1.75 -4.02
N LEU A 164 -12.17 -0.98 -2.96
CA LEU A 164 -13.01 0.21 -2.76
C LEU A 164 -12.35 1.44 -3.39
N PRO A 165 -13.09 2.28 -4.14
CA PRO A 165 -12.56 3.55 -4.61
C PRO A 165 -12.01 4.40 -3.46
N ALA A 166 -10.73 4.77 -3.55
CA ALA A 166 -10.04 5.55 -2.54
C ALA A 166 -9.21 6.68 -3.17
N GLN A 167 -9.80 7.36 -4.15
CA GLN A 167 -9.14 8.44 -4.89
C GLN A 167 -8.58 9.50 -3.95
N GLY A 168 -7.42 10.04 -4.31
CA GLY A 168 -6.79 11.10 -3.53
C GLY A 168 -5.28 11.12 -3.70
N HIS A 169 -4.62 10.08 -3.28
CA HIS A 169 -3.20 9.90 -3.54
C HIS A 169 -2.95 9.75 -5.04
N THR A 170 -3.61 8.82 -5.69
CA THR A 170 -3.80 8.77 -7.15
C THR A 170 -5.29 8.87 -7.51
N GLU A 171 -5.62 9.01 -8.79
CA GLU A 171 -7.02 8.96 -9.24
C GLU A 171 -7.57 7.54 -9.13
N GLY A 172 -6.74 6.52 -9.36
CA GLY A 172 -7.14 5.13 -9.37
C GLY A 172 -6.89 4.37 -8.06
N GLN A 173 -6.37 5.01 -7.01
CA GLN A 173 -6.07 4.30 -5.78
C GLN A 173 -7.29 3.58 -5.19
N ALA A 174 -7.06 2.35 -4.71
CA ALA A 174 -8.01 1.54 -3.97
C ALA A 174 -7.70 1.51 -2.47
N GLY A 175 -8.76 1.43 -1.65
CA GLY A 175 -8.71 0.81 -0.34
C GLY A 175 -9.06 -0.67 -0.48
N ILE A 176 -8.29 -1.57 0.11
CA ILE A 176 -8.57 -3.00 0.04
C ILE A 176 -9.17 -3.44 1.36
N PHE A 177 -10.46 -3.84 1.31
CA PHE A 177 -11.21 -4.24 2.48
C PHE A 177 -11.37 -5.76 2.52
N PHE A 178 -11.05 -6.32 3.67
CA PHE A 178 -11.18 -7.75 3.98
C PHE A 178 -12.29 -7.93 5.01
N THR A 179 -13.24 -8.83 4.73
CA THR A 179 -14.29 -9.18 5.69
C THR A 179 -13.92 -10.41 6.49
N GLU A 180 -14.13 -10.37 7.80
CA GLU A 180 -14.03 -11.52 8.71
C GLU A 180 -12.77 -12.41 8.49
N THR A 181 -11.62 -11.77 8.27
CA THR A 181 -10.35 -12.45 8.02
C THR A 181 -9.62 -12.79 9.32
N GLU A 182 -8.85 -13.87 9.30
CA GLU A 182 -7.86 -14.15 10.36
C GLU A 182 -6.57 -13.41 10.05
N ILE A 183 -6.00 -12.80 11.07
CA ILE A 183 -4.75 -12.04 10.94
C ILE A 183 -3.68 -12.73 11.77
N SER A 184 -2.51 -12.93 11.18
CA SER A 184 -1.36 -13.55 11.85
C SER A 184 -1.05 -12.84 13.17
N GLY A 185 -0.88 -13.61 14.26
CA GLY A 185 -0.70 -13.08 15.61
C GLY A 185 -2.01 -12.76 16.36
N LEU A 186 -3.17 -13.00 15.74
CA LEU A 186 -4.50 -12.84 16.33
C LEU A 186 -5.30 -14.14 16.19
N GLU A 187 -4.65 -15.28 16.44
CA GLU A 187 -5.22 -16.62 16.21
C GLU A 187 -6.58 -16.79 16.90
N GLY A 188 -7.53 -17.29 16.11
CA GLY A 188 -8.92 -17.51 16.54
C GLY A 188 -9.78 -16.25 16.65
N VAL A 189 -9.27 -15.11 16.23
CA VAL A 189 -10.02 -13.84 16.13
C VAL A 189 -10.22 -13.50 14.66
N LYS A 190 -11.47 -13.54 14.20
CA LYS A 190 -11.84 -12.98 12.90
C LYS A 190 -12.15 -11.50 13.04
N THR A 191 -11.54 -10.67 12.23
CA THR A 191 -11.78 -9.24 12.19
C THR A 191 -11.84 -8.75 10.74
N SER A 192 -12.54 -7.65 10.51
CA SER A 192 -12.41 -6.96 9.23
C SER A 192 -11.15 -6.11 9.24
N ALA A 193 -10.48 -6.02 8.10
CA ALA A 193 -9.31 -5.17 7.93
C ALA A 193 -9.44 -4.27 6.70
N LEU A 194 -8.84 -3.09 6.75
CA LEU A 194 -8.78 -2.16 5.63
C LEU A 194 -7.35 -1.69 5.41
N PHE A 195 -6.78 -2.10 4.28
CA PHE A 195 -5.54 -1.53 3.78
C PHE A 195 -5.87 -0.24 3.03
N THR A 196 -5.29 0.86 3.46
CA THR A 196 -5.68 2.20 3.00
C THR A 196 -4.84 2.70 1.84
N GLY A 197 -3.86 1.91 1.39
CA GLY A 197 -2.82 2.44 0.51
C GLY A 197 -2.23 3.72 1.09
N ASP A 198 -1.92 4.68 0.25
CA ASP A 198 -1.28 5.92 0.65
C ASP A 198 -2.23 7.03 1.14
N ASN A 199 -3.54 6.74 1.21
CA ASN A 199 -4.48 7.67 1.87
C ASN A 199 -4.24 7.77 3.39
N CYS A 200 -3.72 6.69 4.02
CA CYS A 200 -3.26 6.71 5.41
C CYS A 200 -2.03 5.81 5.59
N PRO A 201 -0.86 6.19 5.04
CA PRO A 201 0.29 5.29 4.93
C PRO A 201 0.95 4.99 6.28
N THR A 202 0.76 5.82 7.30
CA THR A 202 1.32 5.63 8.65
C THR A 202 0.33 6.04 9.74
N GLN A 203 0.58 5.60 10.97
CA GLN A 203 -0.19 6.01 12.16
C GLN A 203 -0.33 7.53 12.33
N HIS A 204 0.63 8.30 11.84
CA HIS A 204 0.57 9.77 11.94
C HIS A 204 -0.50 10.37 11.02
N HIS A 205 -0.83 9.68 9.90
CA HIS A 205 -1.83 10.12 8.93
C HIS A 205 -3.28 9.86 9.37
N LEU A 206 -3.51 9.39 10.59
CA LEU A 206 -4.85 9.35 11.20
C LEU A 206 -5.46 10.75 11.33
N ARG A 207 -4.63 11.79 11.43
CA ARG A 207 -5.10 13.19 11.52
C ARG A 207 -5.52 13.70 10.14
N MET A 208 -6.71 14.33 10.09
CA MET A 208 -7.27 14.85 8.83
C MET A 208 -6.43 15.93 8.15
N VAL A 209 -5.57 16.62 8.90
CA VAL A 209 -4.67 17.64 8.36
C VAL A 209 -3.40 17.04 7.74
N LEU A 210 -3.08 15.78 8.04
CA LEU A 210 -1.89 15.10 7.54
C LEU A 210 -2.27 14.22 6.35
N GLN A 211 -1.96 14.70 5.16
CA GLN A 211 -1.95 13.95 3.90
C GLN A 211 -0.50 13.85 3.43
N THR A 212 -0.23 12.98 2.46
CA THR A 212 1.10 12.89 1.88
C THR A 212 1.42 14.13 1.04
N ALA A 213 2.70 14.48 0.93
CA ALA A 213 3.13 15.64 0.15
C ALA A 213 3.01 15.40 -1.37
N TYR A 214 2.82 14.15 -1.75
CA TYR A 214 2.72 13.68 -3.13
C TYR A 214 1.32 13.19 -3.50
N ASP A 215 0.30 13.48 -2.66
CA ASP A 215 -1.10 13.29 -3.05
C ASP A 215 -1.43 14.17 -4.26
N THR A 216 -1.91 13.56 -5.32
CA THR A 216 -2.37 14.30 -6.50
C THR A 216 -3.62 15.13 -6.19
N TYR A 217 -4.50 14.59 -5.34
CA TYR A 217 -5.78 15.22 -4.95
C TYR A 217 -5.97 15.20 -3.42
N PRO A 218 -5.20 15.96 -2.63
CA PRO A 218 -5.20 15.86 -1.17
C PRO A 218 -6.57 16.16 -0.52
N LEU A 219 -7.44 16.91 -1.19
CA LEU A 219 -8.81 17.14 -0.72
C LEU A 219 -9.71 15.91 -0.89
N LYS A 220 -9.48 15.08 -1.94
CA LYS A 220 -10.17 13.80 -2.11
C LYS A 220 -9.70 12.82 -1.03
N THR A 221 -8.37 12.69 -0.77
CA THR A 221 -7.82 11.89 0.35
C THR A 221 -8.51 12.23 1.66
N ARG A 222 -8.64 13.53 1.98
CA ARG A 222 -9.30 13.98 3.20
C ARG A 222 -10.79 13.67 3.21
N ALA A 223 -11.48 13.80 2.07
CA ALA A 223 -12.90 13.46 1.97
C ALA A 223 -13.13 11.97 2.20
N TRP A 224 -12.28 11.12 1.62
CA TRP A 224 -12.30 9.68 1.82
C TRP A 224 -12.10 9.31 3.31
N LYS A 225 -11.09 9.88 3.99
CA LYS A 225 -10.87 9.66 5.42
C LYS A 225 -12.10 10.06 6.26
N ARG A 226 -12.75 11.19 5.94
CA ARG A 226 -13.97 11.66 6.64
C ARG A 226 -15.13 10.70 6.49
N GLU A 227 -15.22 10.01 5.39
CA GLU A 227 -16.26 9.02 5.14
C GLU A 227 -15.96 7.70 5.87
N TRP A 228 -14.72 7.20 5.77
CA TRP A 228 -14.36 5.87 6.20
C TRP A 228 -13.95 5.77 7.67
N PHE A 229 -13.21 6.72 8.20
CA PHE A 229 -12.69 6.62 9.57
C PHE A 229 -13.76 6.54 10.66
N PRO A 230 -14.90 7.24 10.56
CA PRO A 230 -15.99 7.04 11.52
C PRO A 230 -16.54 5.61 11.54
N ARG A 231 -16.63 4.97 10.37
CA ARG A 231 -17.06 3.57 10.22
C ARG A 231 -16.03 2.62 10.81
N ILE A 232 -14.76 2.81 10.44
CA ILE A 232 -13.61 2.02 10.91
C ILE A 232 -13.55 2.03 12.44
N ALA A 233 -13.60 3.20 13.06
CA ALA A 233 -13.57 3.34 14.52
C ALA A 233 -14.78 2.69 15.19
N LYS A 234 -15.99 2.87 14.63
CA LYS A 234 -17.23 2.32 15.18
C LYS A 234 -17.29 0.80 15.08
N ASP A 235 -16.88 0.26 13.93
CA ASP A 235 -17.05 -1.16 13.62
C ASP A 235 -15.82 -2.00 14.02
N GLY A 236 -14.78 -1.36 14.59
CA GLY A 236 -13.58 -2.04 15.08
C GLY A 236 -12.74 -2.67 13.97
N VAL A 237 -12.70 -2.04 12.79
CA VAL A 237 -11.92 -2.51 11.64
C VAL A 237 -10.43 -2.23 11.89
N LEU A 238 -9.57 -3.21 11.64
CA LEU A 238 -8.11 -3.03 11.69
C LEU A 238 -7.65 -2.24 10.46
N LEU A 239 -7.07 -1.06 10.69
CA LEU A 239 -6.35 -0.33 9.64
C LEU A 239 -4.98 -0.95 9.42
N LEU A 240 -4.63 -1.22 8.16
CA LEU A 240 -3.31 -1.69 7.76
C LEU A 240 -2.54 -0.54 7.09
N PHE A 241 -1.28 -0.35 7.50
CA PHE A 241 -0.43 0.74 7.04
C PHE A 241 0.58 0.29 5.99
N THR A 242 0.76 1.09 4.95
CA THR A 242 1.70 0.84 3.86
C THR A 242 3.14 1.13 4.28
N HIS A 243 3.37 2.28 4.91
CA HIS A 243 4.70 2.86 5.09
C HIS A 243 5.13 3.09 6.54
N ASP A 244 4.36 2.63 7.51
CA ASP A 244 4.73 2.81 8.92
C ASP A 244 5.91 1.89 9.30
N PRO A 245 7.02 2.44 9.82
CA PRO A 245 8.18 1.63 10.20
C PRO A 245 8.02 0.91 11.55
N GLU A 246 7.03 1.30 12.37
CA GLU A 246 6.85 0.81 13.74
C GLU A 246 5.61 -0.06 13.90
N ALA A 247 4.59 0.16 13.06
CA ALA A 247 3.32 -0.53 13.13
C ALA A 247 2.87 -1.06 11.78
N TYR A 248 2.42 -2.30 11.70
CA TYR A 248 1.78 -2.83 10.50
C TYR A 248 0.33 -2.37 10.38
N GLY A 249 -0.30 -2.01 11.51
CA GLY A 249 -1.67 -1.53 11.54
C GLY A 249 -2.08 -1.04 12.91
N ALA A 250 -3.32 -0.57 13.04
CA ALA A 250 -3.90 -0.17 14.31
C ALA A 250 -5.43 -0.25 14.30
N TRP A 251 -6.01 -0.53 15.45
CA TRP A 251 -7.40 -0.15 15.75
C TRP A 251 -7.44 1.29 16.23
N ILE A 252 -8.47 2.00 15.82
CA ILE A 252 -8.63 3.43 16.15
C ILE A 252 -9.94 3.69 16.88
N ASP A 253 -9.93 4.72 17.72
CA ASP A 253 -11.13 5.30 18.34
C ASP A 253 -11.28 6.77 17.92
N ALA A 254 -12.53 7.24 17.89
CA ALA A 254 -12.80 8.66 17.71
C ALA A 254 -12.38 9.45 18.97
N ASP A 255 -11.81 10.64 18.77
CA ASP A 255 -11.38 11.56 19.84
C ASP A 255 -11.83 12.99 19.55
N GLU A 256 -12.40 13.67 20.55
CA GLU A 256 -12.95 15.03 20.37
C GLU A 256 -11.89 16.10 20.01
N LYS A 257 -10.63 15.89 20.40
CA LYS A 257 -9.54 16.88 20.17
C LYS A 257 -8.62 16.50 19.01
N LYS A 258 -8.37 15.20 18.84
CA LYS A 258 -7.41 14.67 17.86
C LYS A 258 -8.08 14.06 16.64
N GLU A 259 -9.41 14.06 16.60
CA GLU A 259 -10.26 13.41 15.59
C GLU A 259 -10.23 11.89 15.74
N TYR A 260 -9.05 11.26 15.65
CA TYR A 260 -8.84 9.84 15.88
C TYR A 260 -7.55 9.61 16.67
N VAL A 261 -7.56 8.56 17.48
CA VAL A 261 -6.42 8.08 18.27
C VAL A 261 -6.27 6.58 18.08
N ILE A 262 -5.05 6.12 18.25
CA ILE A 262 -4.76 4.69 18.28
C ILE A 262 -5.35 4.12 19.56
N LYS A 263 -6.16 3.08 19.42
CA LYS A 263 -6.66 2.26 20.51
C LYS A 263 -5.68 1.14 20.83
N GLU A 264 -5.20 0.46 19.78
CA GLU A 264 -4.28 -0.65 19.88
C GLU A 264 -3.43 -0.73 18.61
N ILE A 265 -2.13 -1.01 18.74
CA ILE A 265 -1.19 -1.18 17.62
C ILE A 265 -1.11 -2.66 17.26
N TYR A 266 -1.12 -2.96 15.97
CA TYR A 266 -0.78 -4.26 15.43
C TYR A 266 0.65 -4.23 14.87
N THR A 267 1.52 -5.05 15.47
CA THR A 267 2.96 -5.14 15.11
C THR A 267 3.30 -6.41 14.33
N GLY A 268 2.30 -7.25 14.02
CA GLY A 268 2.53 -8.55 13.39
C GLY A 268 3.12 -9.58 14.37
N ASN A 269 3.50 -10.73 13.83
CA ASN A 269 4.36 -11.68 14.52
C ASN A 269 5.81 -11.34 14.16
N GLU A 270 6.68 -11.13 15.16
CA GLU A 270 8.13 -11.01 14.95
C GLU A 270 8.77 -12.31 14.47
#